data_f515b0186c9e526153f4196415296ac6
#
_entry.id   f515b0186c9e526153f4196415296ac6
#
_cell.length_a   1.000
_cell.length_b   1.000
_cell.length_c   1.000
_cell.angle_alpha   90.00
_cell.angle_beta   90.00
_cell.angle_gamma   90.00
#
_symmetry.space_group_name_H-M   'P 1'
#
loop_
_entity.id
_entity.type
_entity.pdbx_description
1 polymer ?
#
loop_
_entity_poly.entity_id
_entity_poly.type
_entity_poly.pdbx_seq_one_letter_code
_entity_poly.pdbx_strand_id
1 'polypeptide(L)'
;MDIYLILILVGFAVSVAGLWKIFEKAGLKPWIVLVPFYNIWKWVEIVGKSKAWFWYCMIPMLNIFFVMLLVVETVKCFRKTGFWYQLLAIMFPFVFLPLLGFNPKEIYTNPKDLPPYKISSLRDWTESIVFAVVAASVIKTFCFQSYNIPTSSMEKSLLVGDYL
;
A
#
# COMPACT_ATOMS: atom_id res chain seq x y z
N MET A 1 -14.85 24.35 3.09
CA MET A 1 -14.43 22.96 2.82
C MET A 1 -12.93 23.02 2.68
N ASP A 2 -12.23 22.34 3.59
CA ASP A 2 -10.77 22.49 3.72
C ASP A 2 -10.08 21.92 2.48
N ILE A 3 -9.09 22.66 1.96
CA ILE A 3 -8.34 22.29 0.75
C ILE A 3 -7.70 20.89 0.90
N TYR A 4 -7.33 20.52 2.12
CA TYR A 4 -6.81 19.18 2.45
C TYR A 4 -7.83 18.07 2.21
N LEU A 5 -9.09 18.29 2.56
CA LEU A 5 -10.18 17.33 2.30
C LEU A 5 -10.37 17.10 0.80
N ILE A 6 -10.33 18.18 0.02
CA ILE A 6 -10.45 18.09 -1.45
C ILE A 6 -9.29 17.28 -2.02
N LEU A 7 -8.06 17.56 -1.58
CA LEU A 7 -6.86 16.83 -2.05
C LEU A 7 -6.94 15.35 -1.71
N ILE A 8 -7.39 14.98 -0.51
CA ILE A 8 -7.57 13.58 -0.10
C ILE A 8 -8.63 12.90 -0.96
N LEU A 9 -9.79 13.53 -1.18
CA LEU A 9 -10.85 12.98 -2.00
C LEU A 9 -10.44 12.80 -3.46
N VAL A 10 -9.72 13.76 -4.03
CA VAL A 10 -9.17 13.66 -5.38
C VAL A 10 -8.14 12.53 -5.46
N GLY A 11 -7.21 12.44 -4.51
CA GLY A 11 -6.23 11.36 -4.46
C GLY A 11 -6.88 9.98 -4.35
N PHE A 12 -7.93 9.86 -3.53
CA PHE A 12 -8.72 8.64 -3.41
C PHE A 12 -9.43 8.27 -4.72
N ALA A 13 -10.12 9.23 -5.36
CA ALA A 13 -10.81 9.02 -6.63
C ALA A 13 -9.83 8.59 -7.74
N VAL A 14 -8.65 9.20 -7.80
CA VAL A 14 -7.60 8.86 -8.75
C VAL A 14 -7.06 7.44 -8.50
N SER A 15 -6.90 7.02 -7.24
CA SER A 15 -6.50 5.65 -6.88
C SER A 15 -7.54 4.62 -7.30
N VAL A 16 -8.82 4.91 -7.06
CA VAL A 16 -9.95 4.04 -7.47
C VAL A 16 -9.98 3.90 -9.00
N ALA A 17 -9.79 5.00 -9.74
CA ALA A 17 -9.70 4.97 -11.20
C ALA A 17 -8.49 4.13 -11.71
N GLY A 18 -7.37 4.21 -11.02
CA GLY A 18 -6.20 3.38 -11.30
C GLY A 18 -6.48 1.89 -11.09
N LEU A 19 -7.06 1.54 -9.95
CA LEU A 19 -7.46 0.15 -9.65
C LEU A 19 -8.52 -0.38 -10.63
N TRP A 20 -9.46 0.47 -11.05
CA TRP A 20 -10.46 0.14 -12.07
C TRP A 20 -9.79 -0.39 -13.35
N LYS A 21 -8.80 0.33 -13.83
CA LYS A 21 -8.04 -0.06 -15.02
C LYS A 21 -7.14 -1.27 -14.79
N ILE A 22 -6.58 -1.43 -13.61
CA ILE A 22 -5.80 -2.61 -13.24
C ILE A 22 -6.69 -3.86 -13.23
N PHE A 23 -7.89 -3.78 -12.66
CA PHE A 23 -8.84 -4.91 -12.65
C PHE A 23 -9.31 -5.27 -14.07
N GLU A 24 -9.54 -4.27 -14.92
CA GLU A 24 -9.84 -4.48 -16.34
C GLU A 24 -8.70 -5.23 -17.03
N LYS A 25 -7.45 -4.83 -16.83
CA LYS A 25 -6.26 -5.51 -17.38
C LYS A 25 -6.07 -6.93 -16.82
N ALA A 26 -6.50 -7.17 -15.59
CA ALA A 26 -6.48 -8.50 -14.98
C ALA A 26 -7.65 -9.40 -15.43
N GLY A 27 -8.53 -8.92 -16.33
CA GLY A 27 -9.66 -9.67 -16.84
C GLY A 27 -10.87 -9.71 -15.90
N LEU A 28 -10.91 -8.88 -14.86
CA LEU A 28 -12.04 -8.75 -13.97
C LEU A 28 -12.99 -7.64 -14.42
N LYS A 29 -14.23 -7.71 -13.94
CA LYS A 29 -15.20 -6.64 -14.15
C LYS A 29 -14.79 -5.42 -13.32
N PRO A 30 -14.52 -4.26 -13.94
CA PRO A 30 -13.94 -3.10 -13.23
C PRO A 30 -14.79 -2.53 -12.10
N TRP A 31 -16.13 -2.63 -12.19
CA TRP A 31 -17.05 -2.13 -11.16
C TRP A 31 -16.84 -2.78 -9.77
N ILE A 32 -16.15 -3.94 -9.72
CA ILE A 32 -15.82 -4.63 -8.47
C ILE A 32 -15.03 -3.73 -7.53
N VAL A 33 -14.24 -2.78 -8.06
CA VAL A 33 -13.46 -1.82 -7.26
C VAL A 33 -14.34 -0.98 -6.34
N LEU A 34 -15.60 -0.72 -6.75
CA LEU A 34 -16.54 0.10 -5.97
C LEU A 34 -17.24 -0.68 -4.85
N VAL A 35 -17.17 -2.01 -4.86
CA VAL A 35 -17.82 -2.84 -3.84
C VAL A 35 -16.86 -3.06 -2.68
N PRO A 36 -17.11 -2.46 -1.48
CA PRO A 36 -16.23 -2.62 -0.33
C PRO A 36 -16.10 -4.09 0.05
N PHE A 37 -15.00 -4.48 0.64
CA PHE A 37 -14.60 -5.85 1.00
C PHE A 37 -14.42 -6.79 -0.21
N TYR A 38 -15.34 -6.80 -1.16
CA TYR A 38 -15.23 -7.65 -2.35
C TYR A 38 -14.09 -7.20 -3.28
N ASN A 39 -13.81 -5.90 -3.33
CA ASN A 39 -12.65 -5.36 -4.04
C ASN A 39 -11.34 -5.90 -3.46
N ILE A 40 -11.19 -5.91 -2.13
CA ILE A 40 -10.00 -6.43 -1.46
C ILE A 40 -9.85 -7.94 -1.71
N TRP A 41 -10.96 -8.69 -1.63
CA TRP A 41 -10.96 -10.10 -1.93
C TRP A 41 -10.43 -10.39 -3.34
N LYS A 42 -10.97 -9.67 -4.32
CA LYS A 42 -10.54 -9.81 -5.72
C LYS A 42 -9.14 -9.27 -5.96
N TRP A 43 -8.74 -8.22 -5.25
CA TRP A 43 -7.38 -7.71 -5.31
C TRP A 43 -6.37 -8.74 -4.81
N VAL A 44 -6.60 -9.39 -3.70
CA VAL A 44 -5.78 -10.51 -3.18
C VAL A 44 -5.69 -11.64 -4.22
N GLU A 45 -6.80 -11.96 -4.89
CA GLU A 45 -6.86 -13.01 -5.91
C GLU A 45 -5.97 -12.69 -7.13
N ILE A 46 -6.06 -11.46 -7.68
CA ILE A 46 -5.25 -11.05 -8.85
C ILE A 46 -3.76 -10.96 -8.55
N VAL A 47 -3.36 -10.67 -7.33
CA VAL A 47 -1.94 -10.69 -6.94
C VAL A 47 -1.45 -12.08 -6.52
N GLY A 48 -2.31 -13.10 -6.60
CA GLY A 48 -1.95 -14.49 -6.37
C GLY A 48 -1.62 -14.87 -4.94
N LYS A 49 -2.10 -14.07 -3.97
CA LYS A 49 -1.87 -14.35 -2.55
C LYS A 49 -2.96 -15.24 -1.95
N SER A 50 -2.66 -15.85 -0.80
CA SER A 50 -3.61 -16.71 -0.10
C SER A 50 -4.82 -15.91 0.41
N LYS A 51 -5.98 -16.56 0.52
CA LYS A 51 -7.21 -15.96 1.04
C LYS A 51 -7.05 -15.40 2.48
N ALA A 52 -6.06 -15.88 3.23
CA ALA A 52 -5.75 -15.36 4.56
C ALA A 52 -5.40 -13.86 4.54
N TRP A 53 -4.82 -13.35 3.45
CA TRP A 53 -4.50 -11.92 3.30
C TRP A 53 -5.73 -11.02 3.37
N PHE A 54 -6.87 -11.51 2.89
CA PHE A 54 -8.14 -10.79 3.04
C PHE A 54 -8.48 -10.55 4.51
N TRP A 55 -8.36 -11.57 5.35
CA TRP A 55 -8.64 -11.45 6.78
C TRP A 55 -7.68 -10.50 7.49
N TYR A 56 -6.40 -10.51 7.12
CA TYR A 56 -5.43 -9.55 7.65
C TYR A 56 -5.77 -8.11 7.24
N CYS A 57 -6.28 -7.90 6.03
CA CYS A 57 -6.77 -6.58 5.60
C CYS A 57 -8.02 -6.12 6.36
N MET A 58 -8.75 -7.01 7.03
CA MET A 58 -9.92 -6.64 7.84
C MET A 58 -9.54 -6.15 9.24
N ILE A 59 -8.34 -6.45 9.73
CA ILE A 59 -7.86 -5.99 11.02
C ILE A 59 -7.39 -4.55 10.90
N PRO A 60 -7.99 -3.55 11.61
CA PRO A 60 -7.72 -2.13 11.38
C PRO A 60 -6.23 -1.74 11.45
N MET A 61 -5.49 -2.26 12.42
CA MET A 61 -4.06 -1.97 12.56
C MET A 61 -3.19 -2.59 11.46
N LEU A 62 -3.54 -3.81 11.02
CA LEU A 62 -2.81 -4.53 9.99
C LEU A 62 -3.23 -4.10 8.58
N ASN A 63 -4.41 -3.50 8.43
CA ASN A 63 -4.97 -3.08 7.15
C ASN A 63 -3.99 -2.24 6.34
N ILE A 64 -3.45 -1.18 6.91
CA ILE A 64 -2.53 -0.25 6.22
C ILE A 64 -1.32 -1.02 5.68
N PHE A 65 -0.73 -1.87 6.52
CA PHE A 65 0.43 -2.67 6.14
C PHE A 65 0.11 -3.64 4.99
N PHE A 66 -0.98 -4.41 5.11
CA PHE A 66 -1.35 -5.38 4.08
C PHE A 66 -1.81 -4.73 2.78
N VAL A 67 -2.47 -3.58 2.83
CA VAL A 67 -2.82 -2.81 1.62
C VAL A 67 -1.55 -2.30 0.93
N MET A 68 -0.55 -1.81 1.67
CA MET A 68 0.74 -1.45 1.10
C MET A 68 1.43 -2.65 0.42
N LEU A 69 1.41 -3.81 1.06
CA LEU A 69 1.92 -5.04 0.45
C LEU A 69 1.14 -5.41 -0.82
N LEU A 70 -0.19 -5.27 -0.84
CA LEU A 70 -1.01 -5.50 -2.04
C LEU A 70 -0.60 -4.57 -3.19
N VAL A 71 -0.31 -3.29 -2.89
CA VAL A 71 0.20 -2.34 -3.89
C VAL A 71 1.53 -2.84 -4.47
N VAL A 72 2.47 -3.26 -3.62
CA VAL A 72 3.78 -3.79 -4.06
C VAL A 72 3.62 -5.04 -4.93
N GLU A 73 2.79 -5.98 -4.50
CA GLU A 73 2.53 -7.20 -5.28
C GLU A 73 1.85 -6.88 -6.63
N THR A 74 0.97 -5.87 -6.66
CA THR A 74 0.38 -5.39 -7.91
C THR A 74 1.46 -4.89 -8.86
N VAL A 75 2.42 -4.10 -8.39
CA VAL A 75 3.55 -3.59 -9.20
C VAL A 75 4.38 -4.75 -9.78
N LYS A 76 4.59 -5.81 -9.00
CA LYS A 76 5.30 -7.02 -9.47
C LYS A 76 4.53 -7.73 -10.60
N CYS A 77 3.20 -7.75 -10.57
CA CYS A 77 2.38 -8.30 -11.65
C CYS A 77 2.54 -7.56 -12.99
N PHE A 78 3.04 -6.33 -12.97
CA PHE A 78 3.42 -5.57 -14.17
C PHE A 78 4.93 -5.69 -14.49
N ARG A 79 5.61 -6.71 -13.99
CA ARG A 79 7.04 -6.99 -14.18
C ARG A 79 7.99 -5.89 -13.69
N LYS A 80 7.50 -4.98 -12.85
CA LYS A 80 8.31 -3.93 -12.22
C LYS A 80 8.80 -4.39 -10.85
N THR A 81 9.80 -5.25 -10.87
CA THR A 81 10.37 -5.86 -9.65
C THR A 81 11.51 -5.06 -9.03
N GLY A 82 11.91 -3.95 -9.67
CA GLY A 82 12.96 -3.08 -9.15
C GLY A 82 12.55 -2.37 -7.87
N PHE A 83 13.50 -2.26 -6.93
CA PHE A 83 13.31 -1.60 -5.63
C PHE A 83 12.66 -0.22 -5.73
N TRP A 84 13.14 0.63 -6.64
CA TRP A 84 12.63 1.99 -6.82
C TRP A 84 11.15 2.04 -7.22
N TYR A 85 10.69 1.09 -8.03
CA TYR A 85 9.27 1.02 -8.41
C TYR A 85 8.39 0.65 -7.21
N GLN A 86 8.86 -0.27 -6.37
CA GLN A 86 8.14 -0.69 -5.16
C GLN A 86 8.10 0.45 -4.14
N LEU A 87 9.23 1.14 -3.92
CA LEU A 87 9.32 2.28 -3.02
C LEU A 87 8.39 3.41 -3.45
N LEU A 88 8.44 3.80 -4.73
CA LEU A 88 7.56 4.84 -5.27
C LEU A 88 6.08 4.46 -5.19
N ALA A 89 5.76 3.18 -5.40
CA ALA A 89 4.38 2.71 -5.30
C ALA A 89 3.85 2.77 -3.86
N ILE A 90 4.70 2.57 -2.85
CA ILE A 90 4.33 2.72 -1.44
C ILE A 90 4.17 4.19 -1.07
N MET A 91 5.11 5.04 -1.47
CA MET A 91 5.11 6.46 -1.14
C MET A 91 3.97 7.23 -1.84
N PHE A 92 3.67 6.87 -3.08
CA PHE A 92 2.70 7.56 -3.92
C PHE A 92 1.74 6.60 -4.64
N PRO A 93 0.95 5.80 -3.91
CA PRO A 93 0.05 4.81 -4.51
C PRO A 93 -0.99 5.46 -5.42
N PHE A 94 -1.47 6.67 -5.06
CA PHE A 94 -2.44 7.46 -5.82
C PHE A 94 -1.90 7.99 -7.16
N VAL A 95 -0.59 7.99 -7.38
CA VAL A 95 0.04 8.31 -8.66
C VAL A 95 0.41 7.03 -9.40
N PHE A 96 0.98 6.07 -8.69
CA PHE A 96 1.58 4.89 -9.30
C PHE A 96 0.55 3.89 -9.82
N LEU A 97 -0.54 3.67 -9.08
CA LEU A 97 -1.63 2.79 -9.53
C LEU A 97 -2.31 3.30 -10.82
N PRO A 98 -2.66 4.59 -10.96
CA PRO A 98 -3.15 5.11 -12.22
C PRO A 98 -2.15 5.00 -13.36
N LEU A 99 -0.87 5.27 -13.11
CA LEU A 99 0.17 5.13 -14.14
C LEU A 99 0.23 3.69 -14.69
N LEU A 100 0.13 2.68 -13.82
CA LEU A 100 0.08 1.27 -14.25
C LEU A 100 -1.24 0.94 -14.95
N GLY A 101 -2.35 1.47 -14.46
CA GLY A 101 -3.68 1.22 -14.99
C GLY A 101 -3.88 1.80 -16.38
N PHE A 102 -3.59 3.07 -16.56
CA PHE A 102 -3.87 3.82 -17.79
C PHE A 102 -2.80 3.67 -18.88
N ASN A 103 -1.57 3.27 -18.53
CA ASN A 103 -0.51 3.10 -19.52
C ASN A 103 -0.76 1.85 -20.38
N PRO A 104 -1.01 1.97 -21.68
CA PRO A 104 -1.29 0.82 -22.54
C PRO A 104 -0.08 -0.10 -22.73
N LYS A 105 1.13 0.40 -22.49
CA LYS A 105 2.38 -0.38 -22.58
C LYS A 105 2.56 -1.35 -21.43
N GLU A 106 1.89 -1.12 -20.30
CA GLU A 106 1.98 -1.95 -19.11
C GLU A 106 0.98 -3.10 -19.21
N ILE A 107 1.50 -4.30 -19.38
CA ILE A 107 0.69 -5.53 -19.52
C ILE A 107 0.67 -6.24 -18.16
N TYR A 108 -0.53 -6.55 -17.68
CA TYR A 108 -0.70 -7.38 -16.50
C TYR A 108 -0.25 -8.82 -16.83
N THR A 109 0.59 -9.39 -15.98
CA THR A 109 1.04 -10.77 -16.04
C THR A 109 0.53 -11.50 -14.80
N ASN A 110 -0.09 -12.66 -15.00
CA ASN A 110 -0.57 -13.47 -13.88
C ASN A 110 0.62 -13.83 -12.97
N PRO A 111 0.48 -13.73 -11.64
CA PRO A 111 1.56 -14.07 -10.69
C PRO A 111 2.15 -15.47 -10.88
N LYS A 112 1.35 -16.42 -11.39
CA LYS A 112 1.81 -17.79 -11.67
C LYS A 112 2.77 -17.89 -12.85
N ASP A 113 2.66 -16.95 -13.78
CA ASP A 113 3.44 -16.91 -15.02
C ASP A 113 4.66 -15.97 -14.90
N LEU A 114 4.83 -15.33 -13.73
CA LEU A 114 5.99 -14.51 -13.48
C LEU A 114 7.23 -15.39 -13.31
N PRO A 115 8.32 -15.09 -14.05
CA PRO A 115 9.56 -15.83 -13.87
C PRO A 115 10.05 -15.66 -12.43
N PRO A 116 10.65 -16.70 -11.83
CA PRO A 116 11.22 -16.60 -10.49
C PRO A 116 12.29 -15.49 -10.52
N TYR A 117 12.05 -14.45 -9.73
CA TYR A 117 12.95 -13.32 -9.65
C TYR A 117 14.22 -13.74 -8.89
N LYS A 118 15.27 -14.06 -9.64
CA LYS A 118 16.59 -14.37 -9.07
C LYS A 118 17.28 -13.07 -8.64
N ILE A 119 17.22 -12.78 -7.36
CA ILE A 119 17.97 -11.67 -6.75
C ILE A 119 19.28 -12.22 -6.21
N SER A 120 20.35 -11.43 -6.32
CA SER A 120 21.57 -11.67 -5.54
C SER A 120 21.23 -11.58 -4.04
N SER A 121 21.72 -12.51 -3.25
CA SER A 121 21.41 -12.61 -1.80
C SER A 121 21.63 -11.29 -1.05
N LEU A 122 22.69 -10.56 -1.36
CA LEU A 122 22.99 -9.24 -0.77
C LEU A 122 21.94 -8.18 -1.12
N ARG A 123 21.46 -8.18 -2.36
CA ARG A 123 20.44 -7.23 -2.81
C ARG A 123 19.09 -7.53 -2.17
N ASP A 124 18.75 -8.80 -1.99
CA ASP A 124 17.51 -9.22 -1.31
C ASP A 124 17.49 -8.74 0.15
N TRP A 125 18.59 -8.88 0.85
CA TRP A 125 18.75 -8.38 2.22
C TRP A 125 18.61 -6.86 2.31
N THR A 126 19.29 -6.12 1.44
CA THR A 126 19.21 -4.65 1.45
C THR A 126 17.83 -4.14 1.07
N GLU A 127 17.19 -4.72 0.05
CA GLU A 127 15.84 -4.36 -0.34
C GLU A 127 14.83 -4.66 0.79
N SER A 128 14.97 -5.80 1.48
CA SER A 128 14.12 -6.18 2.61
C SER A 128 14.29 -5.25 3.81
N ILE A 129 15.51 -4.86 4.16
CA ILE A 129 15.81 -3.95 5.27
C ILE A 129 15.24 -2.55 4.97
N VAL A 130 15.50 -2.02 3.78
CA VAL A 130 14.98 -0.69 3.41
C VAL A 130 13.47 -0.69 3.35
N PHE A 131 12.86 -1.76 2.80
CA PHE A 131 11.40 -1.92 2.81
C PHE A 131 10.84 -1.92 4.25
N ALA A 132 11.47 -2.67 5.16
CA ALA A 132 11.05 -2.74 6.56
C ALA A 132 11.16 -1.38 7.26
N VAL A 133 12.25 -0.62 7.03
CA VAL A 133 12.44 0.72 7.60
C VAL A 133 11.39 1.70 7.06
N VAL A 134 11.14 1.70 5.76
CA VAL A 134 10.12 2.56 5.14
C VAL A 134 8.73 2.21 5.66
N ALA A 135 8.37 0.92 5.67
CA ALA A 135 7.08 0.47 6.18
C ALA A 135 6.90 0.84 7.66
N ALA A 136 7.91 0.61 8.49
CA ALA A 136 7.89 1.00 9.91
C ALA A 136 7.74 2.52 10.10
N SER A 137 8.43 3.33 9.27
CA SER A 137 8.34 4.79 9.31
C SER A 137 6.93 5.27 8.94
N VAL A 138 6.33 4.69 7.90
CA VAL A 138 4.96 5.02 7.49
C VAL A 138 3.96 4.62 8.58
N ILE A 139 4.08 3.41 9.12
CA ILE A 139 3.22 2.94 10.22
C ILE A 139 3.36 3.86 11.44
N LYS A 140 4.60 4.20 11.83
CA LYS A 140 4.86 5.12 12.94
C LYS A 140 4.20 6.48 12.72
N THR A 141 4.31 7.03 11.51
CA THR A 141 3.77 8.36 11.19
C THR A 141 2.24 8.38 11.16
N PHE A 142 1.60 7.31 10.66
CA PHE A 142 0.14 7.29 10.49
C PHE A 142 -0.62 6.58 11.62
N CYS A 143 0.02 5.65 12.34
CA CYS A 143 -0.65 4.85 13.36
C CYS A 143 -0.23 5.21 14.79
N PHE A 144 0.98 5.72 14.96
CA PHE A 144 1.54 6.03 16.29
C PHE A 144 2.07 7.45 16.29
N GLN A 145 1.29 8.37 16.87
CA GLN A 145 1.80 9.69 17.24
C GLN A 145 2.19 9.66 18.73
N SER A 146 3.47 9.77 19.01
CA SER A 146 3.94 9.99 20.37
C SER A 146 3.82 11.47 20.68
N TYR A 147 3.00 11.81 21.68
CA TYR A 147 2.90 13.17 22.18
C TYR A 147 3.85 13.34 23.37
N ASN A 148 4.70 14.36 23.28
CA ASN A 148 5.51 14.78 24.40
C ASN A 148 4.70 15.80 25.22
N ILE A 149 4.72 15.70 26.55
CA ILE A 149 4.04 16.64 27.44
C ILE A 149 4.93 17.88 27.65
N PRO A 150 4.62 19.01 26.99
CA PRO A 150 5.49 20.18 27.02
C PRO A 150 5.29 21.08 28.25
N THR A 151 4.28 20.79 29.07
CA THR A 151 3.89 21.68 30.18
C THR A 151 3.61 20.93 31.49
N SER A 152 3.86 21.59 32.63
CA SER A 152 3.63 21.07 33.98
C SER A 152 2.15 21.04 34.40
N SER A 153 1.21 21.32 33.52
CA SER A 153 -0.23 21.38 33.83
C SER A 153 -0.83 20.07 34.36
N MET A 154 -0.14 18.92 34.13
CA MET A 154 -0.56 17.59 34.56
C MET A 154 0.44 16.90 35.51
N GLU A 155 1.28 17.66 36.21
CA GLU A 155 2.36 17.13 37.07
C GLU A 155 1.91 16.16 38.18
N LYS A 156 0.63 16.14 38.55
CA LYS A 156 0.10 15.19 39.55
C LYS A 156 -0.08 13.77 39.02
N SER A 157 -0.07 13.57 37.71
CA SER A 157 -0.29 12.27 37.05
C SER A 157 0.77 11.90 36.00
N LEU A 158 1.42 12.91 35.40
CA LEU A 158 2.41 12.73 34.33
C LEU A 158 3.50 13.80 34.50
N LEU A 159 4.76 13.40 34.35
CA LEU A 159 5.91 14.31 34.48
C LEU A 159 6.21 15.02 33.16
N VAL A 160 6.80 16.22 33.26
CA VAL A 160 7.29 16.95 32.08
C VAL A 160 8.38 16.11 31.40
N GLY A 161 8.17 15.77 30.12
CA GLY A 161 9.08 14.93 29.36
C GLY A 161 8.59 13.47 29.13
N ASP A 162 7.48 13.06 29.77
CA ASP A 162 6.89 11.75 29.53
C ASP A 162 6.29 11.68 28.12
N TYR A 163 6.36 10.51 27.53
CA TYR A 163 5.77 10.19 26.22
C TYR A 163 4.49 9.38 26.41
N LEU A 164 3.46 9.74 25.67
CA LEU A 164 2.18 9.04 25.59
C LEU A 164 2.04 8.31 24.25
#